data_6618f2d97fc8f0380cc785485b7891cc
#
_entry.id   6618f2d97fc8f0380cc785485b7891cc
#
_cell.length_a   1.000
_cell.length_b   1.000
_cell.length_c   1.000
_cell.angle_alpha   90.00
_cell.angle_beta   90.00
_cell.angle_gamma   90.00
#
_symmetry.space_group_name_H-M   'P 1'
#
loop_
_entity.id
_entity.type
_entity.pdbx_description
1 polymer ?
#
loop_
_entity_poly.entity_id
_entity_poly.type
_entity_poly.pdbx_seq_one_letter_code
_entity_poly.pdbx_strand_id
1 'polypeptide(L)'
;MPTTSTRQTMSQQRAAAAWGATPEIVSKEYLTVVRGAAATILISGLGQATAFWLAKGTDAHTRVADALGAWLLRDASDTAGAQDLLGHIRARDSGSYRRLTQEALAYLAWLKRFAEARKSAAPDGSA
;
A
#
# COMPACT_ATOMS: atom_id res chain seq x y z
N MET A 1 9.59 6.09 -33.59
CA MET A 1 9.25 6.06 -33.06
C MET A 1 8.98 5.87 -32.26
N PRO A 2 8.79 5.75 -31.91
CA PRO A 2 8.37 5.57 -31.13
C PRO A 2 8.23 5.54 -30.30
N THR A 3 8.14 5.62 -30.00
CA THR A 3 8.03 5.69 -29.27
C THR A 3 7.63 5.56 -28.35
N THR A 4 7.54 5.43 -28.19
CA THR A 4 7.03 5.50 -27.36
C THR A 4 6.30 5.03 -26.57
N SER A 5 5.60 4.73 -26.52
CA SER A 5 4.91 4.70 -25.56
C SER A 5 4.54 3.49 -24.88
N THR A 6 5.40 2.54 -24.61
CA THR A 6 5.19 1.43 -23.73
C THR A 6 5.61 1.76 -22.30
N ARG A 7 6.22 2.91 -22.12
CA ARG A 7 6.70 3.31 -20.78
C ARG A 7 5.57 3.94 -19.99
N GLN A 8 5.37 3.46 -18.77
CA GLN A 8 4.38 4.03 -17.86
C GLN A 8 5.00 5.09 -16.98
N THR A 9 4.19 6.09 -16.61
CA THR A 9 4.59 7.05 -15.59
C THR A 9 4.64 6.36 -14.22
N MET A 10 5.29 7.01 -13.26
CA MET A 10 5.31 6.48 -11.89
C MET A 10 3.91 6.36 -11.32
N SER A 11 3.04 7.34 -11.61
CA SER A 11 1.65 7.29 -11.14
C SER A 11 0.91 6.09 -11.72
N GLN A 12 1.12 5.80 -13.01
CA GLN A 12 0.50 4.63 -13.64
C GLN A 12 1.02 3.32 -13.04
N GLN A 13 2.30 3.27 -12.71
CA GLN A 13 2.89 2.09 -12.07
C GLN A 13 2.32 1.87 -10.68
N ARG A 14 2.18 2.95 -9.90
CA ARG A 14 1.54 2.87 -8.57
C ARG A 14 0.11 2.36 -8.69
N ALA A 15 -0.64 2.92 -9.64
CA ALA A 15 -2.03 2.53 -9.86
C ALA A 15 -2.13 1.05 -10.23
N ALA A 16 -1.28 0.57 -11.13
CA ALA A 16 -1.29 -0.83 -11.54
C ALA A 16 -1.01 -1.76 -10.36
N ALA A 17 -0.01 -1.42 -9.54
CA ALA A 17 0.34 -2.21 -8.36
C ALA A 17 -0.80 -2.20 -7.33
N ALA A 18 -1.39 -1.03 -7.09
CA ALA A 18 -2.49 -0.91 -6.13
C ALA A 18 -3.73 -1.69 -6.59
N TRP A 19 -4.03 -1.66 -7.89
CA TRP A 19 -5.15 -2.42 -8.42
C TRP A 19 -4.93 -3.92 -8.21
N GLY A 20 -3.72 -4.41 -8.52
CA GLY A 20 -3.39 -5.82 -8.32
C GLY A 20 -3.42 -6.26 -6.86
N ALA A 21 -3.15 -5.33 -5.94
CA ALA A 21 -3.16 -5.63 -4.50
C ALA A 21 -4.54 -5.51 -3.86
N THR A 22 -5.50 -4.86 -4.54
CA THR A 22 -6.84 -4.69 -4.00
C THR A 22 -7.57 -6.04 -4.04
N PRO A 23 -8.15 -6.50 -2.91
CA PRO A 23 -8.90 -7.75 -2.91
C PRO A 23 -10.08 -7.69 -3.88
N GLU A 24 -10.42 -8.83 -4.47
CA GLU A 24 -11.61 -8.89 -5.33
C GLU A 24 -12.87 -8.56 -4.56
N ILE A 25 -12.97 -9.06 -3.32
CA ILE A 25 -14.08 -8.75 -2.44
C ILE A 25 -13.53 -7.88 -1.31
N VAL A 26 -14.00 -6.65 -1.26
CA VAL A 26 -13.54 -5.66 -0.27
C VAL A 26 -14.46 -5.74 0.96
N SER A 27 -13.92 -6.23 2.07
CA SER A 27 -14.66 -6.29 3.33
C SER A 27 -14.77 -4.89 3.95
N LYS A 28 -15.70 -4.74 4.88
CA LYS A 28 -15.82 -3.50 5.66
C LYS A 28 -14.54 -3.23 6.44
N GLU A 29 -13.95 -4.27 7.00
CA GLU A 29 -12.71 -4.12 7.77
C GLU A 29 -11.56 -3.65 6.89
N TYR A 30 -11.39 -4.26 5.70
CA TYR A 30 -10.34 -3.83 4.78
C TYR A 30 -10.51 -2.36 4.41
N LEU A 31 -11.75 -1.96 4.09
CA LEU A 31 -12.04 -0.60 3.71
C LEU A 31 -11.70 0.39 4.84
N THR A 32 -12.05 0.03 6.08
CA THR A 32 -11.72 0.84 7.24
C THR A 32 -10.21 1.01 7.40
N VAL A 33 -9.46 -0.11 7.28
CA VAL A 33 -8.01 -0.07 7.44
C VAL A 33 -7.36 0.78 6.35
N VAL A 34 -7.73 0.55 5.10
CA VAL A 34 -7.08 1.27 4.00
C VAL A 34 -7.44 2.76 4.01
N ARG A 35 -8.64 3.11 4.45
CA ARG A 35 -9.04 4.52 4.59
C ARG A 35 -8.25 5.25 5.67
N GLY A 36 -7.88 4.56 6.74
CA GLY A 36 -7.12 5.16 7.82
C GLY A 36 -5.61 5.07 7.68
N ALA A 37 -5.13 4.34 6.68
CA ALA A 37 -3.70 4.01 6.60
C ALA A 37 -2.80 5.24 6.46
N ALA A 38 -3.16 6.18 5.58
CA ALA A 38 -2.36 7.38 5.39
C ALA A 38 -2.29 8.22 6.66
N ALA A 39 -3.41 8.39 7.35
CA ALA A 39 -3.44 9.14 8.61
C ALA A 39 -2.56 8.47 9.67
N THR A 40 -2.57 7.16 9.73
CA THR A 40 -1.72 6.41 10.67
C THR A 40 -0.24 6.71 10.40
N ILE A 41 0.16 6.73 9.13
CA ILE A 41 1.54 7.07 8.75
C ILE A 41 1.88 8.51 9.14
N LEU A 42 0.96 9.44 8.86
CA LEU A 42 1.21 10.86 9.14
C LEU A 42 1.33 11.13 10.64
N ILE A 43 0.58 10.40 11.46
CA ILE A 43 0.61 10.59 12.92
C ILE A 43 1.79 9.87 13.56
N SER A 44 2.05 8.64 13.15
CA SER A 44 3.01 7.76 13.86
C SER A 44 4.30 7.50 13.09
N GLY A 45 4.36 7.88 11.82
CA GLY A 45 5.49 7.54 10.95
C GLY A 45 5.31 6.17 10.30
N LEU A 46 6.00 5.97 9.19
CA LEU A 46 5.86 4.75 8.38
C LEU A 46 6.25 3.49 9.16
N GLY A 47 7.37 3.55 9.91
CA GLY A 47 7.85 2.40 10.65
C GLY A 47 6.86 1.95 11.71
N GLN A 48 6.39 2.88 12.54
CA GLN A 48 5.42 2.55 13.58
C GLN A 48 4.08 2.13 13.02
N ALA A 49 3.64 2.75 11.94
CA ALA A 49 2.39 2.35 11.28
C ALA A 49 2.46 0.89 10.82
N THR A 50 3.56 0.52 10.15
CA THR A 50 3.75 -0.84 9.68
C THR A 50 3.79 -1.84 10.84
N ALA A 51 4.51 -1.49 11.90
CA ALA A 51 4.58 -2.34 13.09
C ALA A 51 3.21 -2.49 13.75
N PHE A 52 2.43 -1.41 13.79
CA PHE A 52 1.07 -1.44 14.34
C PHE A 52 0.18 -2.41 13.56
N TRP A 53 0.21 -2.33 12.22
CA TRP A 53 -0.59 -3.23 11.39
C TRP A 53 -0.20 -4.69 11.59
N LEU A 54 1.10 -4.97 11.68
CA LEU A 54 1.57 -6.33 11.96
C LEU A 54 1.14 -6.80 13.32
N ALA A 55 1.17 -5.92 14.32
CA ALA A 55 0.76 -6.26 15.69
C ALA A 55 -0.74 -6.58 15.75
N LYS A 56 -1.55 -5.88 14.97
CA LYS A 56 -2.99 -6.18 14.88
C LYS A 56 -3.24 -7.56 14.31
N GLY A 57 -2.48 -7.93 13.28
CA GLY A 57 -2.47 -9.29 12.74
C GLY A 57 -3.73 -9.76 12.05
N THR A 58 -4.75 -8.91 11.88
CA THR A 58 -5.95 -9.30 11.14
C THR A 58 -5.62 -9.42 9.66
N ASP A 59 -6.48 -10.11 8.92
CA ASP A 59 -6.30 -10.24 7.47
C ASP A 59 -6.22 -8.87 6.79
N ALA A 60 -7.10 -7.95 7.16
CA ALA A 60 -7.15 -6.62 6.56
C ALA A 60 -5.86 -5.83 6.83
N HIS A 61 -5.40 -5.80 8.07
CA HIS A 61 -4.18 -5.09 8.43
C HIS A 61 -2.96 -5.68 7.74
N THR A 62 -2.88 -7.01 7.70
CA THR A 62 -1.76 -7.71 7.07
C THR A 62 -1.73 -7.45 5.57
N ARG A 63 -2.88 -7.49 4.91
CA ARG A 63 -2.96 -7.23 3.47
C ARG A 63 -2.47 -5.83 3.12
N VAL A 64 -2.89 -4.81 3.86
CA VAL A 64 -2.45 -3.44 3.60
C VAL A 64 -0.96 -3.30 3.82
N ALA A 65 -0.45 -3.85 4.93
CA ALA A 65 0.97 -3.76 5.26
C ALA A 65 1.83 -4.50 4.24
N ASP A 66 1.43 -5.69 3.82
CA ASP A 66 2.19 -6.48 2.85
C ASP A 66 2.15 -5.84 1.46
N ALA A 67 1.01 -5.30 1.04
CA ALA A 67 0.91 -4.60 -0.23
C ALA A 67 1.86 -3.41 -0.26
N LEU A 68 1.93 -2.66 0.84
CA LEU A 68 2.82 -1.53 0.95
C LEU A 68 4.28 -1.97 0.87
N GLY A 69 4.64 -3.04 1.59
CA GLY A 69 5.99 -3.60 1.55
C GLY A 69 6.38 -4.04 0.15
N ALA A 70 5.49 -4.73 -0.54
CA ALA A 70 5.74 -5.19 -1.91
C ALA A 70 6.00 -4.02 -2.85
N TRP A 71 5.22 -2.96 -2.75
CA TRP A 71 5.40 -1.80 -3.61
C TRP A 71 6.69 -1.05 -3.27
N LEU A 72 6.92 -0.75 -2.01
CA LEU A 72 8.07 0.06 -1.61
C LEU A 72 9.40 -0.64 -1.85
N LEU A 73 9.42 -1.97 -1.81
CA LEU A 73 10.64 -2.76 -2.02
C LEU A 73 10.67 -3.46 -3.39
N ARG A 74 9.87 -3.02 -4.34
CA ARG A 74 9.72 -3.69 -5.63
C ARG A 74 11.02 -3.83 -6.40
N ASP A 75 11.94 -2.89 -6.24
CA ASP A 75 13.22 -2.94 -6.94
C ASP A 75 14.19 -3.93 -6.29
N ALA A 76 13.96 -4.28 -5.02
CA ALA A 76 14.80 -5.22 -4.29
C ALA A 76 14.25 -6.63 -4.32
N SER A 77 12.93 -6.78 -4.35
CA SER A 77 12.28 -8.09 -4.32
C SER A 77 10.82 -7.94 -4.77
N ASP A 78 10.34 -8.88 -5.56
CA ASP A 78 8.94 -8.89 -5.99
C ASP A 78 8.04 -9.65 -5.01
N THR A 79 8.60 -10.20 -3.94
CA THR A 79 7.85 -10.96 -2.94
C THR A 79 7.96 -10.36 -1.54
N ALA A 80 8.50 -9.14 -1.42
CA ALA A 80 8.67 -8.49 -0.13
C ALA A 80 7.31 -8.16 0.50
N GLY A 81 7.24 -8.25 1.81
CA GLY A 81 6.06 -7.91 2.58
C GLY A 81 6.40 -6.94 3.71
N ALA A 82 5.49 -6.86 4.69
CA ALA A 82 5.62 -5.90 5.78
C ALA A 82 6.84 -6.15 6.67
N GLN A 83 7.19 -7.41 6.92
CA GLN A 83 8.37 -7.74 7.72
C GLN A 83 9.65 -7.22 7.06
N ASP A 84 9.75 -7.42 5.75
CA ASP A 84 10.91 -6.95 4.98
C ASP A 84 10.97 -5.42 5.01
N LEU A 85 9.82 -4.77 4.93
CA LEU A 85 9.75 -3.31 4.99
C LEU A 85 10.28 -2.79 6.33
N LEU A 86 9.90 -3.40 7.45
CA LEU A 86 10.42 -2.98 8.74
C LEU A 86 11.94 -3.10 8.83
N GLY A 87 12.49 -4.20 8.32
CA GLY A 87 13.95 -4.38 8.28
C GLY A 87 14.63 -3.32 7.45
N HIS A 88 14.03 -3.00 6.31
CA HIS A 88 14.57 -2.00 5.40
C HIS A 88 14.53 -0.59 6.01
N ILE A 89 13.44 -0.25 6.69
CA ILE A 89 13.28 1.06 7.33
C ILE A 89 14.36 1.29 8.38
N ARG A 90 14.68 0.28 9.19
CA ARG A 90 15.68 0.41 10.25
C ARG A 90 17.08 0.73 9.73
N ALA A 91 17.34 0.40 8.48
CA ALA A 91 18.67 0.59 7.89
C ALA A 91 18.81 1.89 7.10
N ARG A 92 17.73 2.68 6.97
CA ARG A 92 17.75 3.85 6.11
C ARG A 92 18.15 5.12 6.86
N ASP A 93 18.79 6.05 6.13
CA ASP A 93 19.01 7.40 6.65
C ASP A 93 17.71 8.20 6.56
N SER A 94 17.69 9.39 7.15
CA SER A 94 16.47 10.19 7.27
C SER A 94 15.94 10.68 5.92
N GLY A 95 16.82 11.00 4.99
CA GLY A 95 16.40 11.46 3.66
C GLY A 95 15.72 10.35 2.87
N SER A 96 16.32 9.17 2.89
CA SER A 96 15.75 7.98 2.26
C SER A 96 14.43 7.60 2.90
N TYR A 97 14.34 7.67 4.22
CA TYR A 97 13.13 7.36 4.96
C TYR A 97 11.99 8.32 4.57
N ARG A 98 12.31 9.61 4.43
CA ARG A 98 11.32 10.61 4.03
C ARG A 98 10.77 10.34 2.64
N ARG A 99 11.65 9.99 1.69
CA ARG A 99 11.22 9.65 0.33
C ARG A 99 10.35 8.40 0.32
N LEU A 100 10.72 7.41 1.11
CA LEU A 100 9.96 6.19 1.25
C LEU A 100 8.55 6.47 1.80
N THR A 101 8.47 7.36 2.78
CA THR A 101 7.19 7.77 3.37
C THR A 101 6.30 8.47 2.33
N GLN A 102 6.88 9.37 1.54
CA GLN A 102 6.13 10.07 0.50
C GLN A 102 5.60 9.08 -0.54
N GLU A 103 6.42 8.10 -0.91
CA GLU A 103 5.99 7.07 -1.86
C GLU A 103 4.88 6.20 -1.26
N ALA A 104 4.97 5.88 0.01
CA ALA A 104 3.93 5.12 0.71
C ALA A 104 2.59 5.84 0.65
N LEU A 105 2.59 7.13 0.93
CA LEU A 105 1.36 7.93 0.91
C LEU A 105 0.76 8.00 -0.49
N ALA A 106 1.60 8.16 -1.51
CA ALA A 106 1.14 8.20 -2.90
C ALA A 106 0.51 6.87 -3.32
N TYR A 107 1.12 5.76 -2.92
CA TYR A 107 0.59 4.43 -3.22
C TYR A 107 -0.74 4.19 -2.51
N LEU A 108 -0.82 4.53 -1.22
CA LEU A 108 -2.03 4.32 -0.43
C LEU A 108 -3.22 5.13 -0.95
N ALA A 109 -2.97 6.27 -1.57
CA ALA A 109 -4.04 7.04 -2.18
C ALA A 109 -4.74 6.23 -3.28
N TRP A 110 -3.97 5.53 -4.11
CA TRP A 110 -4.53 4.65 -5.13
C TRP A 110 -5.22 3.44 -4.53
N LEU A 111 -4.58 2.81 -3.55
CA LEU A 111 -5.13 1.61 -2.91
C LEU A 111 -6.50 1.91 -2.28
N LYS A 112 -6.61 3.05 -1.61
CA LYS A 112 -7.88 3.47 -1.02
C LYS A 112 -8.95 3.67 -2.10
N ARG A 113 -8.63 4.36 -3.18
CA ARG A 113 -9.59 4.63 -4.25
C ARG A 113 -10.09 3.35 -4.91
N PHE A 114 -9.18 2.41 -5.17
CA PHE A 114 -9.58 1.15 -5.78
C PHE A 114 -10.41 0.29 -4.83
N ALA A 115 -10.09 0.31 -3.53
CA ALA A 115 -10.92 -0.38 -2.55
C ALA A 115 -12.33 0.21 -2.51
N GLU A 116 -12.43 1.52 -2.52
CA GLU A 116 -13.72 2.20 -2.53
C GLU A 116 -14.51 1.88 -3.79
N ALA A 117 -13.84 1.90 -4.95
CA ALA A 117 -14.49 1.61 -6.21
C ALA A 117 -15.02 0.17 -6.27
N ARG A 118 -14.24 -0.81 -5.83
CA ARG A 118 -14.67 -2.20 -5.80
C ARG A 118 -15.80 -2.42 -4.82
N LYS A 119 -15.73 -1.80 -3.66
CA LYS A 119 -16.78 -1.90 -2.65
C LYS A 119 -18.10 -1.35 -3.18
N SER A 120 -18.04 -0.19 -3.82
CA SER A 120 -19.21 0.46 -4.40
C SER A 120 -19.83 -0.36 -5.54
N ALA A 121 -19.02 -1.06 -6.33
CA ALA A 121 -19.48 -1.85 -7.45
C ALA A 121 -19.99 -3.24 -7.04
N ALA A 122 -19.75 -3.65 -5.79
CA ALA A 122 -20.14 -4.98 -5.32
C ALA A 122 -21.66 -5.13 -5.28
N PRO A 123 -22.16 -6.34 -5.53
CA PRO A 123 -23.59 -6.58 -5.39
C PRO A 123 -24.09 -6.28 -3.99
N ASP A 124 -25.37 -5.95 -3.91
CA ASP A 124 -26.01 -5.65 -2.66
C ASP A 124 -25.87 -6.82 -1.69
N GLY A 125 -25.57 -6.52 -0.43
CA GLY A 125 -25.42 -7.56 0.58
C GLY A 125 -24.06 -8.23 0.60
N SER A 126 -23.15 -7.86 -0.24
CA SER A 126 -21.80 -8.41 -0.28
C SER A 126 -20.88 -7.80 0.77
N ALA A 127 -21.37 -6.90 1.53
CA ALA A 127 -20.56 -6.17 2.51
C ALA A 127 -20.19 -7.04 3.72
#